data_bf109d3cef15e0362c16a7d59b9df8cb
#
_entry.id   bf109d3cef15e0362c16a7d59b9df8cb
#
_cell.length_a   1.000
_cell.length_b   1.000
_cell.length_c   1.000
_cell.angle_alpha   90.00
_cell.angle_beta   90.00
_cell.angle_gamma   90.00
#
_symmetry.space_group_name_H-M   'P 1'
#
loop_
_entity.id
_entity.type
_entity.pdbx_description
1 polymer ?
#
loop_
_entity_poly.entity_id
_entity_poly.type
_entity_poly.pdbx_seq_one_letter_code
_entity_poly.pdbx_strand_id
1 'polypeptide(L)'
;MKILMRLFALVGFILFAISASQSHAQSSVTPDENIVGHTTTTAVSSQSTAPTTGNTARSKSDPICGITHLVRCIQDLGEDEKGIFTSPLRVQPRDAYWLAPLGAATGMAFAYDADASQAVGVDANRADIANKISDFGSFYATGAESAGIYFIGLAKNNPKLAETGRLGAEAILDSGTVALVTKLASNRQRPLQRNGQGNFWANGTSHWEFDSSFPSDHATASMALARVIAGEYPHWYVALPAYGFAESIGVSRILASQHFPSDVLVGQAIGFLSGSYVLNHRGLYRPGAKKTLTSKLIDSVNPITDPQSRTVGASIEIPLGR
;
A
#
# COMPACT_ATOMS: atom_id res chain seq x y z
N MET A 1 -0.32 13.46 23.17
CA MET A 1 -0.36 14.19 21.88
C MET A 1 0.99 14.25 21.16
N LYS A 2 2.09 14.75 21.77
CA LYS A 2 3.43 14.81 21.11
C LYS A 2 4.00 13.45 20.69
N ILE A 3 3.77 12.39 21.44
CA ILE A 3 4.23 11.02 21.13
C ILE A 3 3.44 10.44 19.97
N LEU A 4 2.14 10.66 19.94
CA LEU A 4 1.24 10.18 18.89
C LEU A 4 1.57 10.85 17.53
N MET A 5 1.78 12.18 17.53
CA MET A 5 2.22 12.90 16.34
C MET A 5 3.59 12.43 15.83
N ARG A 6 4.50 12.06 16.74
CA ARG A 6 5.82 11.52 16.35
C ARG A 6 5.69 10.11 15.77
N LEU A 7 4.78 9.28 16.30
CA LEU A 7 4.52 7.94 15.78
C LEU A 7 3.93 8.01 14.36
N PHE A 8 2.96 8.90 14.12
CA PHE A 8 2.36 9.09 12.81
C PHE A 8 3.33 9.70 11.79
N ALA A 9 4.15 10.67 12.22
CA ALA A 9 5.20 11.21 11.35
C ALA A 9 6.22 10.11 10.98
N LEU A 10 6.53 9.19 11.90
CA LEU A 10 7.41 8.05 11.64
C LEU A 10 6.77 7.04 10.68
N VAL A 11 5.48 6.75 10.85
CA VAL A 11 4.72 5.84 9.97
C VAL A 11 4.55 6.41 8.57
N GLY A 12 4.17 7.68 8.46
CA GLY A 12 4.09 8.38 7.16
C GLY A 12 5.45 8.42 6.48
N PHE A 13 6.53 8.63 7.24
CA PHE A 13 7.90 8.59 6.72
C PHE A 13 8.31 7.17 6.28
N ILE A 14 7.94 6.13 7.04
CA ILE A 14 8.21 4.73 6.69
C ILE A 14 7.43 4.34 5.43
N LEU A 15 6.15 4.67 5.32
CA LEU A 15 5.33 4.39 4.15
C LEU A 15 5.83 5.16 2.91
N PHE A 16 6.26 6.41 3.10
CA PHE A 16 6.89 7.21 2.05
C PHE A 16 8.24 6.61 1.61
N ALA A 17 9.06 6.17 2.55
CA ALA A 17 10.34 5.51 2.27
C ALA A 17 10.15 4.15 1.56
N ILE A 18 9.11 3.38 1.93
CA ILE A 18 8.73 2.13 1.25
C ILE A 18 8.28 2.42 -0.18
N SER A 19 7.51 3.50 -0.41
CA SER A 19 7.11 3.93 -1.75
C SER A 19 8.31 4.27 -2.63
N ALA A 20 9.33 4.92 -2.06
CA ALA A 20 10.57 5.23 -2.75
C ALA A 20 11.40 3.98 -3.07
N SER A 21 11.38 2.97 -2.20
CA SER A 21 12.16 1.73 -2.37
C SER A 21 11.52 0.71 -3.30
N GLN A 22 10.18 0.67 -3.41
CA GLN A 22 9.50 -0.24 -4.35
C GLN A 22 9.75 0.13 -5.83
N SER A 23 10.07 1.38 -6.13
CA SER A 23 10.54 1.78 -7.46
C SER A 23 11.91 1.18 -7.83
N HIS A 24 12.65 0.66 -6.85
CA HIS A 24 13.97 0.04 -7.03
C HIS A 24 13.94 -1.46 -7.37
N ALA A 25 13.01 -2.20 -6.80
CA ALA A 25 12.96 -3.66 -6.93
C ALA A 25 12.63 -4.17 -8.35
N GLN A 26 12.25 -3.28 -9.28
CA GLN A 26 11.84 -3.63 -10.64
C GLN A 26 12.89 -3.33 -11.73
N SER A 27 14.07 -2.85 -11.37
CA SER A 27 15.09 -2.35 -12.32
C SER A 27 16.22 -3.33 -12.65
N SER A 28 16.14 -4.60 -12.28
CA SER A 28 17.19 -5.59 -12.53
C SER A 28 16.83 -6.65 -13.58
N VAL A 29 16.27 -6.23 -14.73
CA VAL A 29 16.31 -7.04 -15.95
C VAL A 29 17.15 -6.27 -16.95
N THR A 30 18.42 -6.61 -17.03
CA THR A 30 19.33 -6.17 -18.08
C THR A 30 18.97 -6.87 -19.39
N PRO A 31 18.89 -6.15 -20.51
CA PRO A 31 18.94 -6.78 -21.83
C PRO A 31 20.40 -7.13 -22.14
N ASP A 32 20.70 -8.40 -22.40
CA ASP A 32 21.96 -8.84 -22.95
C ASP A 32 22.14 -8.25 -24.33
N GLU A 33 23.28 -7.57 -24.51
CA GLU A 33 23.78 -7.14 -25.83
C GLU A 33 24.49 -8.31 -26.54
N ASN A 34 24.19 -8.40 -27.83
CA ASN A 34 24.73 -9.28 -28.83
C ASN A 34 26.27 -9.51 -28.76
N ILE A 35 26.68 -10.77 -28.76
CA ILE A 35 27.93 -11.20 -29.36
C ILE A 35 27.65 -12.32 -30.36
N VAL A 36 27.93 -12.02 -31.61
CA VAL A 36 27.92 -12.95 -32.75
C VAL A 36 29.11 -13.92 -32.60
N GLY A 37 28.81 -15.21 -32.63
CA GLY A 37 29.87 -16.24 -32.72
C GLY A 37 29.29 -17.58 -33.15
N HIS A 38 29.42 -17.90 -34.42
CA HIS A 38 29.10 -19.21 -35.00
C HIS A 38 29.85 -20.34 -34.29
N THR A 39 29.16 -21.37 -33.84
CA THR A 39 29.63 -22.76 -33.99
C THR A 39 28.45 -23.73 -33.86
N THR A 40 28.28 -24.54 -34.88
CA THR A 40 27.37 -25.67 -35.02
C THR A 40 27.78 -26.80 -34.11
N THR A 41 26.88 -27.30 -33.22
CA THR A 41 26.95 -28.70 -32.80
C THR A 41 25.55 -29.16 -32.30
N THR A 42 25.07 -30.20 -32.91
CA THR A 42 23.88 -30.99 -32.59
C THR A 42 23.98 -31.63 -31.22
N ALA A 43 22.95 -31.52 -30.38
CA ALA A 43 22.64 -32.55 -29.39
C ALA A 43 21.25 -32.36 -28.73
N VAL A 44 20.44 -33.32 -28.92
CA VAL A 44 19.52 -34.03 -28.01
C VAL A 44 18.65 -33.18 -27.05
N SER A 45 17.38 -33.18 -27.38
CA SER A 45 16.23 -32.85 -26.57
C SER A 45 16.19 -33.65 -25.26
N SER A 46 16.14 -32.94 -24.14
CA SER A 46 15.58 -33.42 -22.89
C SER A 46 14.64 -32.34 -22.36
N GLN A 47 13.35 -32.52 -22.58
CA GLN A 47 12.32 -31.67 -22.01
C GLN A 47 12.27 -31.89 -20.49
N SER A 48 12.79 -30.95 -19.74
CA SER A 48 12.48 -30.75 -18.32
C SER A 48 11.38 -29.73 -18.23
N THR A 49 10.17 -30.19 -17.98
CA THR A 49 9.01 -29.35 -17.67
C THR A 49 9.15 -28.80 -16.26
N ALA A 50 9.74 -27.61 -16.13
CA ALA A 50 9.60 -26.79 -14.94
C ALA A 50 8.26 -26.06 -15.00
N PRO A 51 7.50 -25.92 -13.90
CA PRO A 51 6.25 -25.18 -13.92
C PRO A 51 6.55 -23.69 -14.12
N THR A 52 6.24 -23.20 -15.29
CA THR A 52 6.24 -21.78 -15.63
C THR A 52 5.18 -21.09 -14.78
N THR A 53 5.59 -20.40 -13.72
CA THR A 53 4.77 -19.39 -13.04
C THR A 53 4.59 -18.23 -14.03
N GLY A 54 3.51 -18.30 -14.80
CA GLY A 54 3.19 -17.30 -15.81
C GLY A 54 2.84 -15.97 -15.17
N ASN A 55 3.79 -15.04 -15.17
CA ASN A 55 3.46 -13.62 -15.26
C ASN A 55 2.96 -13.41 -16.69
N THR A 56 1.67 -13.59 -16.91
CA THR A 56 1.02 -13.19 -18.16
C THR A 56 1.00 -11.67 -18.20
N ALA A 57 2.04 -11.09 -18.79
CA ALA A 57 2.01 -9.70 -19.19
C ALA A 57 0.77 -9.50 -20.08
N ARG A 58 -0.14 -8.63 -19.64
CA ARG A 58 -1.39 -8.32 -20.33
C ARG A 58 -1.08 -7.96 -21.78
N SER A 59 -1.69 -8.66 -22.72
CA SER A 59 -1.62 -8.31 -24.15
C SER A 59 -2.27 -6.93 -24.38
N LYS A 60 -1.68 -6.07 -25.21
CA LYS A 60 -2.27 -4.77 -25.59
C LYS A 60 -3.65 -4.88 -26.25
N SER A 61 -4.08 -6.07 -26.63
CA SER A 61 -5.37 -6.36 -27.28
C SER A 61 -6.47 -6.78 -26.31
N ASP A 62 -6.15 -7.03 -25.02
CA ASP A 62 -7.17 -7.45 -24.05
C ASP A 62 -8.06 -6.27 -23.64
N PRO A 63 -9.40 -6.47 -23.55
CA PRO A 63 -10.30 -5.42 -23.11
C PRO A 63 -9.93 -4.97 -21.69
N ILE A 64 -9.86 -3.65 -21.50
CA ILE A 64 -9.58 -3.03 -20.21
C ILE A 64 -10.89 -2.94 -19.42
N CYS A 65 -10.85 -3.20 -18.10
CA CYS A 65 -11.97 -2.92 -17.21
C CYS A 65 -12.45 -1.46 -17.38
N GLY A 66 -13.75 -1.28 -17.50
CA GLY A 66 -14.41 0.01 -17.69
C GLY A 66 -15.91 -0.17 -17.86
N ILE A 67 -16.65 0.95 -17.98
CA ILE A 67 -18.12 0.92 -18.10
C ILE A 67 -18.64 0.04 -19.25
N THR A 68 -17.87 -0.13 -20.31
CA THR A 68 -18.22 -0.98 -21.45
C THR A 68 -17.85 -2.45 -21.28
N HIS A 69 -17.05 -2.80 -20.26
CA HIS A 69 -16.52 -4.13 -20.02
C HIS A 69 -16.59 -4.52 -18.53
N LEU A 70 -17.77 -4.41 -17.92
CA LEU A 70 -17.98 -4.69 -16.48
C LEU A 70 -17.60 -6.12 -16.08
N VAL A 71 -17.84 -7.11 -16.96
CA VAL A 71 -17.46 -8.51 -16.69
C VAL A 71 -15.94 -8.62 -16.51
N ARG A 72 -15.17 -7.84 -17.27
CA ARG A 72 -13.72 -7.79 -17.13
C ARG A 72 -13.30 -7.20 -15.77
N CYS A 73 -14.03 -6.20 -15.27
CA CYS A 73 -13.76 -5.64 -13.93
C CYS A 73 -13.91 -6.70 -12.83
N ILE A 74 -14.95 -7.54 -12.92
CA ILE A 74 -15.17 -8.62 -11.95
C ILE A 74 -14.05 -9.67 -12.04
N GLN A 75 -13.63 -10.01 -13.25
CA GLN A 75 -12.51 -10.94 -13.47
C GLN A 75 -11.20 -10.39 -12.93
N ASP A 76 -10.89 -9.12 -13.22
CA ASP A 76 -9.70 -8.43 -12.75
C ASP A 76 -9.67 -8.41 -11.21
N LEU A 77 -10.80 -8.06 -10.56
CA LEU A 77 -10.95 -8.10 -9.11
C LEU A 77 -10.67 -9.50 -8.53
N GLY A 78 -11.26 -10.54 -9.13
CA GLY A 78 -11.04 -11.92 -8.67
C GLY A 78 -9.59 -12.41 -8.81
N GLU A 79 -8.90 -11.99 -9.88
CA GLU A 79 -7.48 -12.28 -10.07
C GLU A 79 -6.61 -11.55 -9.04
N ASP A 80 -6.94 -10.28 -8.75
CA ASP A 80 -6.21 -9.44 -7.80
C ASP A 80 -6.39 -9.97 -6.37
N GLU A 81 -7.61 -10.29 -5.96
CA GLU A 81 -7.90 -10.91 -4.67
C GLU A 81 -7.12 -12.20 -4.48
N LYS A 82 -7.14 -13.11 -5.47
CA LYS A 82 -6.32 -14.32 -5.43
C LYS A 82 -4.84 -13.99 -5.26
N GLY A 83 -4.34 -13.01 -5.99
CA GLY A 83 -2.95 -12.56 -5.92
C GLY A 83 -2.60 -11.99 -4.55
N ILE A 84 -3.45 -11.15 -3.98
CA ILE A 84 -3.26 -10.50 -2.69
C ILE A 84 -3.31 -11.54 -1.56
N PHE A 85 -4.34 -12.40 -1.50
CA PHE A 85 -4.46 -13.42 -0.45
C PHE A 85 -3.37 -14.50 -0.51
N THR A 86 -2.78 -14.75 -1.67
CA THR A 86 -1.63 -15.65 -1.78
C THR A 86 -0.28 -14.97 -1.59
N SER A 87 -0.23 -13.63 -1.48
CA SER A 87 1.03 -12.89 -1.33
C SER A 87 1.85 -13.26 -0.10
N PRO A 88 1.26 -13.59 1.07
CA PRO A 88 2.03 -14.04 2.23
C PRO A 88 2.87 -15.30 1.97
N LEU A 89 2.42 -16.16 1.07
CA LEU A 89 3.14 -17.40 0.69
C LEU A 89 4.36 -17.14 -0.22
N ARG A 90 4.50 -15.90 -0.71
CA ARG A 90 5.55 -15.47 -1.64
C ARG A 90 6.57 -14.52 -1.01
N VAL A 91 6.47 -14.29 0.29
CA VAL A 91 7.41 -13.46 1.06
C VAL A 91 8.81 -14.04 0.97
N GLN A 92 9.78 -13.20 0.66
CA GLN A 92 11.19 -13.55 0.53
C GLN A 92 12.02 -12.93 1.67
N PRO A 93 13.18 -13.50 2.02
CA PRO A 93 14.04 -12.93 3.07
C PRO A 93 14.40 -11.45 2.86
N ARG A 94 14.51 -11.01 1.61
CA ARG A 94 14.75 -9.61 1.27
C ARG A 94 13.60 -8.69 1.68
N ASP A 95 12.38 -9.21 1.82
CA ASP A 95 11.22 -8.38 2.20
C ASP A 95 11.27 -8.03 3.70
N ALA A 96 12.12 -8.70 4.47
CA ALA A 96 12.28 -8.45 5.90
C ALA A 96 12.73 -7.02 6.20
N TYR A 97 13.45 -6.35 5.29
CA TYR A 97 13.92 -4.99 5.52
C TYR A 97 12.80 -3.96 5.70
N TRP A 98 11.61 -4.20 5.12
CA TRP A 98 10.44 -3.35 5.30
C TRP A 98 9.36 -4.00 6.19
N LEU A 99 9.25 -5.33 6.17
CA LEU A 99 8.29 -6.06 7.02
C LEU A 99 8.66 -5.99 8.51
N ALA A 100 9.95 -6.07 8.84
CA ALA A 100 10.39 -6.03 10.23
C ALA A 100 10.12 -4.66 10.89
N PRO A 101 10.48 -3.51 10.29
CA PRO A 101 10.09 -2.21 10.86
C PRO A 101 8.57 -2.02 10.94
N LEU A 102 7.79 -2.45 9.93
CA LEU A 102 6.34 -2.39 9.97
C LEU A 102 5.76 -3.25 11.09
N GLY A 103 6.27 -4.48 11.23
CA GLY A 103 5.87 -5.38 12.31
C GLY A 103 6.21 -4.83 13.70
N ALA A 104 7.41 -4.26 13.86
CA ALA A 104 7.81 -3.60 15.10
C ALA A 104 6.93 -2.39 15.44
N ALA A 105 6.65 -1.53 14.45
CA ALA A 105 5.76 -0.38 14.62
C ALA A 105 4.34 -0.81 14.99
N THR A 106 3.82 -1.87 14.33
CA THR A 106 2.51 -2.45 14.63
C THR A 106 2.47 -3.03 16.04
N GLY A 107 3.50 -3.78 16.45
CA GLY A 107 3.61 -4.33 17.80
C GLY A 107 3.67 -3.24 18.88
N MET A 108 4.44 -2.17 18.65
CA MET A 108 4.45 -1.01 19.53
C MET A 108 3.07 -0.31 19.58
N ALA A 109 2.42 -0.13 18.44
CA ALA A 109 1.09 0.47 18.40
C ALA A 109 0.10 -0.34 19.24
N PHE A 110 0.07 -1.67 19.10
CA PHE A 110 -0.75 -2.55 19.93
C PHE A 110 -0.45 -2.41 21.44
N ALA A 111 0.84 -2.32 21.80
CA ALA A 111 1.23 -2.18 23.19
C ALA A 111 0.74 -0.86 23.82
N TYR A 112 0.61 0.20 23.03
CA TYR A 112 0.22 1.53 23.50
C TYR A 112 -1.22 1.93 23.15
N ASP A 113 -2.01 1.06 22.54
CA ASP A 113 -3.38 1.37 22.08
C ASP A 113 -4.29 1.86 23.21
N ALA A 114 -4.31 1.16 24.35
CA ALA A 114 -5.13 1.55 25.49
C ALA A 114 -4.68 2.88 26.11
N ASP A 115 -3.37 3.09 26.28
CA ASP A 115 -2.83 4.34 26.80
C ASP A 115 -3.10 5.51 25.85
N ALA A 116 -2.94 5.30 24.55
CA ALA A 116 -3.24 6.30 23.52
C ALA A 116 -4.73 6.67 23.53
N SER A 117 -5.62 5.67 23.63
CA SER A 117 -7.06 5.88 23.70
C SER A 117 -7.46 6.66 24.96
N GLN A 118 -6.87 6.33 26.12
CA GLN A 118 -7.10 7.07 27.37
C GLN A 118 -6.56 8.51 27.27
N ALA A 119 -5.39 8.71 26.68
CA ALA A 119 -4.79 10.04 26.49
C ALA A 119 -5.60 10.93 25.54
N VAL A 120 -6.24 10.34 24.53
CA VAL A 120 -7.18 11.04 23.66
C VAL A 120 -8.44 11.41 24.45
N GLY A 121 -8.97 10.47 25.23
CA GLY A 121 -10.19 10.67 26.02
C GLY A 121 -11.42 10.93 25.16
N VAL A 122 -12.53 11.31 25.78
CA VAL A 122 -13.82 11.60 25.13
C VAL A 122 -14.06 13.10 25.14
N ASP A 123 -14.15 13.70 23.93
CA ASP A 123 -14.53 15.10 23.73
C ASP A 123 -15.46 15.18 22.51
N ALA A 124 -16.69 15.57 22.73
CA ALA A 124 -17.75 15.56 21.70
C ALA A 124 -17.45 16.53 20.53
N ASN A 125 -16.92 17.71 20.81
CA ASN A 125 -16.63 18.70 19.77
C ASN A 125 -15.45 18.24 18.89
N ARG A 126 -14.40 17.72 19.51
CA ARG A 126 -13.27 17.15 18.78
C ARG A 126 -13.70 15.94 17.94
N ALA A 127 -14.53 15.04 18.51
CA ALA A 127 -15.01 13.87 17.81
C ALA A 127 -15.89 14.25 16.61
N ASP A 128 -16.75 15.26 16.73
CA ASP A 128 -17.57 15.76 15.62
C ASP A 128 -16.71 16.29 14.47
N ILE A 129 -15.73 17.14 14.76
CA ILE A 129 -14.81 17.66 13.74
C ILE A 129 -13.99 16.52 13.11
N ALA A 130 -13.47 15.62 13.93
CA ALA A 130 -12.66 14.50 13.46
C ALA A 130 -13.48 13.53 12.59
N ASN A 131 -14.75 13.26 12.93
CA ASN A 131 -15.64 12.46 12.10
C ASN A 131 -15.89 13.12 10.75
N LYS A 132 -16.20 14.43 10.70
CA LYS A 132 -16.40 15.15 9.44
C LYS A 132 -15.16 15.10 8.52
N ILE A 133 -13.96 15.18 9.08
CA ILE A 133 -12.73 15.01 8.30
C ILE A 133 -12.61 13.56 7.81
N SER A 134 -12.84 12.59 8.68
CA SER A 134 -12.68 11.19 8.31
C SER A 134 -13.76 10.66 7.36
N ASP A 135 -14.91 11.31 7.24
CA ASP A 135 -15.98 10.92 6.31
C ASP A 135 -15.50 10.91 4.85
N PHE A 136 -14.55 11.78 4.51
CA PHE A 136 -13.87 11.73 3.20
C PHE A 136 -13.06 10.46 2.96
N GLY A 137 -12.68 9.73 4.00
CA GLY A 137 -11.99 8.44 3.89
C GLY A 137 -12.93 7.23 3.86
N SER A 138 -14.24 7.42 3.96
CA SER A 138 -15.20 6.32 3.87
C SER A 138 -15.13 5.64 2.50
N PHE A 139 -15.50 4.36 2.41
CA PHE A 139 -15.56 3.64 1.13
C PHE A 139 -16.46 4.34 0.11
N TYR A 140 -17.55 4.96 0.56
CA TYR A 140 -18.45 5.71 -0.31
C TYR A 140 -17.81 6.99 -0.84
N ALA A 141 -17.11 7.74 0.01
CA ALA A 141 -16.45 8.98 -0.37
C ALA A 141 -15.26 8.71 -1.30
N THR A 142 -14.37 7.81 -0.91
CA THR A 142 -13.20 7.44 -1.73
C THR A 142 -13.61 6.77 -3.05
N GLY A 143 -14.69 5.99 -3.04
CA GLY A 143 -15.30 5.45 -4.25
C GLY A 143 -15.85 6.55 -5.17
N ALA A 144 -16.54 7.56 -4.60
CA ALA A 144 -17.05 8.71 -5.34
C ALA A 144 -15.89 9.59 -5.87
N GLU A 145 -14.83 9.80 -5.08
CA GLU A 145 -13.60 10.49 -5.50
C GLU A 145 -12.95 9.79 -6.69
N SER A 146 -12.79 8.47 -6.60
CA SER A 146 -12.24 7.62 -7.66
C SER A 146 -13.09 7.69 -8.95
N ALA A 147 -14.41 7.58 -8.81
CA ALA A 147 -15.34 7.72 -9.91
C ALA A 147 -15.29 9.14 -10.52
N GLY A 148 -15.21 10.18 -9.68
CA GLY A 148 -15.04 11.56 -10.12
C GLY A 148 -13.76 11.74 -10.94
N ILE A 149 -12.64 11.23 -10.49
CA ILE A 149 -11.36 11.25 -11.22
C ILE A 149 -11.51 10.53 -12.57
N TYR A 150 -12.18 9.37 -12.60
CA TYR A 150 -12.43 8.61 -13.81
C TYR A 150 -13.26 9.39 -14.84
N PHE A 151 -14.42 9.91 -14.44
CA PHE A 151 -15.31 10.64 -15.34
C PHE A 151 -14.73 11.98 -15.81
N ILE A 152 -13.99 12.69 -14.94
CA ILE A 152 -13.26 13.90 -15.34
C ILE A 152 -12.20 13.53 -16.40
N GLY A 153 -11.51 12.42 -16.21
CA GLY A 153 -10.54 11.90 -17.20
C GLY A 153 -11.18 11.65 -18.55
N LEU A 154 -12.35 11.01 -18.59
CA LEU A 154 -13.12 10.79 -19.82
C LEU A 154 -13.57 12.11 -20.45
N ALA A 155 -14.15 13.02 -19.68
CA ALA A 155 -14.65 14.31 -20.16
C ALA A 155 -13.54 15.23 -20.70
N LYS A 156 -12.32 15.11 -20.16
CA LYS A 156 -11.14 15.87 -20.61
C LYS A 156 -10.30 15.15 -21.66
N ASN A 157 -10.74 13.99 -22.15
CA ASN A 157 -9.96 13.12 -23.03
C ASN A 157 -8.54 12.87 -22.50
N ASN A 158 -8.42 12.70 -21.19
CA ASN A 158 -7.17 12.39 -20.51
C ASN A 158 -7.17 10.92 -20.06
N PRO A 159 -6.60 10.01 -20.86
CA PRO A 159 -6.63 8.58 -20.57
C PRO A 159 -5.89 8.21 -19.28
N LYS A 160 -4.83 8.95 -18.94
CA LYS A 160 -4.09 8.71 -17.69
C LYS A 160 -4.93 9.06 -16.47
N LEU A 161 -5.66 10.17 -16.49
CA LEU A 161 -6.53 10.56 -15.39
C LEU A 161 -7.70 9.56 -15.24
N ALA A 162 -8.29 9.11 -16.35
CA ALA A 162 -9.32 8.09 -16.33
C ALA A 162 -8.79 6.76 -15.77
N GLU A 163 -7.58 6.37 -16.13
CA GLU A 163 -6.93 5.19 -15.56
C GLU A 163 -6.69 5.34 -14.06
N THR A 164 -6.22 6.49 -13.60
CA THR A 164 -6.02 6.75 -12.17
C THR A 164 -7.31 6.52 -11.37
N GLY A 165 -8.44 7.03 -11.85
CA GLY A 165 -9.74 6.78 -11.23
C GLY A 165 -10.13 5.31 -11.24
N ARG A 166 -9.94 4.60 -12.35
CA ARG A 166 -10.22 3.17 -12.46
C ARG A 166 -9.38 2.35 -11.48
N LEU A 167 -8.06 2.54 -11.50
CA LEU A 167 -7.13 1.84 -10.59
C LEU A 167 -7.41 2.18 -9.12
N GLY A 168 -7.82 3.44 -8.83
CA GLY A 168 -8.25 3.85 -7.50
C GLY A 168 -9.46 3.04 -7.02
N ALA A 169 -10.48 2.88 -7.86
CA ALA A 169 -11.66 2.08 -7.55
C ALA A 169 -11.30 0.60 -7.32
N GLU A 170 -10.47 0.00 -8.18
CA GLU A 170 -9.97 -1.37 -8.01
C GLU A 170 -9.23 -1.52 -6.68
N ALA A 171 -8.28 -0.63 -6.38
CA ALA A 171 -7.49 -0.68 -5.14
C ALA A 171 -8.34 -0.51 -3.87
N ILE A 172 -9.39 0.33 -3.92
CA ILE A 172 -10.35 0.50 -2.81
C ILE A 172 -11.13 -0.80 -2.60
N LEU A 173 -11.62 -1.44 -3.65
CA LEU A 173 -12.37 -2.69 -3.55
C LEU A 173 -11.50 -3.83 -3.01
N ASP A 174 -10.29 -4.02 -3.55
CA ASP A 174 -9.36 -5.04 -3.11
C ASP A 174 -8.96 -4.84 -1.63
N SER A 175 -8.54 -3.61 -1.28
CA SER A 175 -8.18 -3.32 0.12
C SER A 175 -9.36 -3.46 1.07
N GLY A 176 -10.57 -3.13 0.61
CA GLY A 176 -11.81 -3.29 1.34
C GLY A 176 -12.15 -4.74 1.63
N THR A 177 -11.96 -5.62 0.65
CA THR A 177 -12.16 -7.07 0.84
C THR A 177 -11.19 -7.62 1.89
N VAL A 178 -9.89 -7.26 1.80
CA VAL A 178 -8.90 -7.66 2.80
C VAL A 178 -9.26 -7.12 4.19
N ALA A 179 -9.67 -5.85 4.27
CA ALA A 179 -10.09 -5.24 5.53
C ALA A 179 -11.32 -5.95 6.11
N LEU A 180 -12.31 -6.27 5.29
CA LEU A 180 -13.53 -6.99 5.72
C LEU A 180 -13.20 -8.37 6.27
N VAL A 181 -12.40 -9.16 5.55
CA VAL A 181 -11.98 -10.50 6.01
C VAL A 181 -11.21 -10.38 7.35
N THR A 182 -10.33 -9.40 7.46
CA THR A 182 -9.56 -9.16 8.69
C THR A 182 -10.46 -8.72 9.85
N LYS A 183 -11.48 -7.87 9.60
CA LYS A 183 -12.49 -7.48 10.60
C LYS A 183 -13.25 -8.68 11.14
N LEU A 184 -13.77 -9.49 10.25
CA LEU A 184 -14.51 -10.70 10.62
C LEU A 184 -13.64 -11.67 11.43
N ALA A 185 -12.36 -11.78 11.07
CA ALA A 185 -11.42 -12.65 11.79
C ALA A 185 -10.99 -12.07 13.14
N SER A 186 -10.91 -10.75 13.30
CA SER A 186 -10.39 -10.10 14.50
C SER A 186 -11.43 -9.84 15.57
N ASN A 187 -12.64 -9.48 15.18
CA ASN A 187 -13.75 -9.12 16.07
C ASN A 187 -13.30 -8.24 17.26
N ARG A 188 -12.56 -7.17 16.97
CA ARG A 188 -11.94 -6.29 17.95
C ARG A 188 -12.89 -5.21 18.42
N GLN A 189 -12.94 -4.97 19.73
CA GLN A 189 -13.71 -3.87 20.33
C GLN A 189 -13.13 -2.51 19.96
N ARG A 190 -14.02 -1.51 19.81
CA ARG A 190 -13.63 -0.11 19.61
C ARG A 190 -13.21 0.56 20.94
N PRO A 191 -12.45 1.70 20.87
CA PRO A 191 -12.02 2.45 22.06
C PRO A 191 -13.17 2.85 22.99
N LEU A 192 -14.35 3.17 22.47
CA LEU A 192 -15.52 3.57 23.26
C LEU A 192 -16.38 2.40 23.76
N GLN A 193 -16.02 1.17 23.40
CA GLN A 193 -16.75 -0.01 23.84
C GLN A 193 -16.16 -0.58 25.13
N ARG A 194 -17.04 -0.94 26.10
CA ARG A 194 -16.69 -1.55 27.37
C ARG A 194 -15.60 -0.77 28.14
N ASN A 195 -14.45 -1.41 28.38
CA ASN A 195 -13.33 -0.87 29.16
C ASN A 195 -12.26 -0.12 28.34
N GLY A 196 -12.45 0.04 27.04
CA GLY A 196 -11.49 0.74 26.16
C GLY A 196 -10.18 -0.02 25.92
N GLN A 197 -10.10 -1.30 26.25
CA GLN A 197 -8.88 -2.11 26.11
C GLN A 197 -8.68 -2.66 24.70
N GLY A 198 -9.70 -2.63 23.84
CA GLY A 198 -9.60 -3.13 22.47
C GLY A 198 -9.36 -4.63 22.38
N ASN A 199 -10.06 -5.41 23.23
CA ASN A 199 -9.92 -6.85 23.27
C ASN A 199 -10.44 -7.49 21.96
N PHE A 200 -9.69 -8.47 21.47
CA PHE A 200 -10.11 -9.32 20.36
C PHE A 200 -11.10 -10.38 20.85
N TRP A 201 -12.07 -10.73 20.03
CA TRP A 201 -13.10 -11.75 20.31
C TRP A 201 -13.81 -11.58 21.67
N ALA A 202 -13.97 -10.37 22.10
CA ALA A 202 -14.55 -10.07 23.43
C ALA A 202 -16.01 -10.52 23.60
N ASN A 203 -16.73 -10.73 22.49
CA ASN A 203 -18.09 -11.28 22.44
C ASN A 203 -18.11 -12.79 22.11
N GLY A 204 -16.93 -13.44 22.14
CA GLY A 204 -16.75 -14.82 21.72
C GLY A 204 -16.62 -14.97 20.19
N THR A 205 -16.32 -16.18 19.74
CA THR A 205 -16.11 -16.50 18.31
C THR A 205 -17.40 -16.86 17.56
N SER A 206 -18.53 -16.89 18.26
CA SER A 206 -19.83 -17.28 17.70
C SER A 206 -20.60 -16.15 16.99
N HIS A 207 -20.14 -14.91 17.14
CA HIS A 207 -20.78 -13.72 16.56
C HIS A 207 -19.78 -13.01 15.62
N TRP A 208 -20.14 -12.93 14.36
CA TRP A 208 -19.39 -12.20 13.35
C TRP A 208 -19.85 -10.75 13.33
N GLU A 209 -19.01 -9.84 13.78
CA GLU A 209 -19.36 -8.41 13.85
C GLU A 209 -18.67 -7.64 12.71
N PHE A 210 -19.46 -7.07 11.82
CA PHE A 210 -18.97 -6.16 10.77
C PHE A 210 -18.47 -4.83 11.35
N ASP A 211 -18.84 -4.49 12.59
CA ASP A 211 -18.42 -3.27 13.30
C ASP A 211 -17.13 -3.45 14.12
N SER A 212 -16.34 -4.46 13.83
CA SER A 212 -15.02 -4.64 14.44
C SER A 212 -14.13 -3.41 14.24
N SER A 213 -13.36 -3.06 15.27
CA SER A 213 -12.42 -1.94 15.21
C SER A 213 -11.24 -2.17 14.27
N PHE A 214 -10.80 -3.42 14.12
CA PHE A 214 -9.56 -3.75 13.42
C PHE A 214 -9.83 -4.47 12.09
N PRO A 215 -9.21 -3.98 11.00
CA PRO A 215 -8.49 -2.72 10.83
C PRO A 215 -9.44 -1.54 10.56
N SER A 216 -8.89 -0.31 10.45
CA SER A 216 -9.67 0.88 10.11
C SER A 216 -10.00 0.96 8.62
N ASP A 217 -11.28 0.86 8.25
CA ASP A 217 -11.73 0.95 6.85
C ASP A 217 -11.40 2.28 6.19
N HIS A 218 -11.64 3.39 6.91
CA HIS A 218 -11.37 4.73 6.42
C HIS A 218 -9.89 4.93 6.11
N ALA A 219 -9.00 4.46 6.99
CA ALA A 219 -7.56 4.50 6.79
C ALA A 219 -7.12 3.59 5.63
N THR A 220 -7.79 2.45 5.45
CA THR A 220 -7.53 1.50 4.36
C THR A 220 -7.89 2.12 3.00
N ALA A 221 -9.11 2.59 2.85
CA ALA A 221 -9.60 3.10 1.57
C ALA A 221 -8.88 4.39 1.14
N SER A 222 -8.68 5.33 2.07
CA SER A 222 -7.98 6.57 1.77
C SER A 222 -6.51 6.35 1.38
N MET A 223 -5.82 5.42 2.05
CA MET A 223 -4.43 5.09 1.74
C MET A 223 -4.30 4.32 0.40
N ALA A 224 -5.27 3.46 0.07
CA ALA A 224 -5.31 2.77 -1.22
C ALA A 224 -5.41 3.77 -2.38
N LEU A 225 -6.35 4.72 -2.29
CA LEU A 225 -6.51 5.77 -3.30
C LEU A 225 -5.28 6.68 -3.36
N ALA A 226 -4.76 7.12 -2.22
CA ALA A 226 -3.56 7.96 -2.16
C ALA A 226 -2.35 7.27 -2.80
N ARG A 227 -2.19 5.96 -2.58
CA ARG A 227 -1.12 5.17 -3.19
C ARG A 227 -1.23 5.11 -4.71
N VAL A 228 -2.44 4.95 -5.23
CA VAL A 228 -2.68 4.95 -6.68
C VAL A 228 -2.37 6.32 -7.27
N ILE A 229 -2.89 7.40 -6.69
CA ILE A 229 -2.62 8.77 -7.16
C ILE A 229 -1.12 9.07 -7.16
N ALA A 230 -0.43 8.76 -6.05
CA ALA A 230 1.01 8.99 -5.93
C ALA A 230 1.84 8.11 -6.89
N GLY A 231 1.36 6.92 -7.23
CA GLY A 231 2.01 6.02 -8.18
C GLY A 231 1.85 6.45 -9.62
N GLU A 232 0.66 6.91 -10.01
CA GLU A 232 0.39 7.43 -11.33
C GLU A 232 1.08 8.79 -11.59
N TYR A 233 1.17 9.62 -10.56
CA TYR A 233 1.82 10.94 -10.61
C TYR A 233 2.99 11.01 -9.63
N PRO A 234 4.16 10.39 -9.94
CA PRO A 234 5.28 10.24 -9.00
C PRO A 234 6.07 11.55 -8.82
N HIS A 235 5.35 12.62 -8.51
CA HIS A 235 5.91 13.92 -8.17
C HIS A 235 5.67 14.20 -6.70
N TRP A 236 6.67 14.68 -5.97
CA TRP A 236 6.58 14.93 -4.54
C TRP A 236 5.41 15.87 -4.17
N TYR A 237 5.10 16.86 -5.01
CA TYR A 237 3.99 17.80 -4.81
C TYR A 237 2.60 17.19 -5.07
N VAL A 238 2.52 15.95 -5.61
CA VAL A 238 1.29 15.16 -5.70
C VAL A 238 1.27 14.10 -4.59
N ALA A 239 2.38 13.39 -4.40
CA ALA A 239 2.46 12.32 -3.41
C ALA A 239 2.30 12.84 -1.98
N LEU A 240 2.94 13.97 -1.64
CA LEU A 240 2.87 14.52 -0.29
C LEU A 240 1.44 14.94 0.11
N PRO A 241 0.67 15.70 -0.70
CA PRO A 241 -0.72 15.98 -0.39
C PRO A 241 -1.61 14.72 -0.34
N ALA A 242 -1.43 13.77 -1.26
CA ALA A 242 -2.23 12.55 -1.30
C ALA A 242 -2.05 11.71 -0.02
N TYR A 243 -0.80 11.42 0.36
CA TYR A 243 -0.52 10.71 1.59
C TYR A 243 -0.86 11.54 2.83
N GLY A 244 -0.58 12.84 2.84
CA GLY A 244 -0.93 13.73 3.95
C GLY A 244 -2.44 13.77 4.21
N PHE A 245 -3.25 13.72 3.16
CA PHE A 245 -4.70 13.62 3.28
C PHE A 245 -5.12 12.26 3.88
N ALA A 246 -4.59 11.14 3.37
CA ALA A 246 -4.87 9.81 3.92
C ALA A 246 -4.43 9.69 5.40
N GLU A 247 -3.27 10.26 5.77
CA GLU A 247 -2.82 10.34 7.16
C GLU A 247 -3.77 11.16 8.03
N SER A 248 -4.26 12.30 7.53
CA SER A 248 -5.21 13.14 8.27
C SER A 248 -6.51 12.39 8.57
N ILE A 249 -6.98 11.56 7.64
CA ILE A 249 -8.12 10.68 7.84
C ILE A 249 -7.82 9.65 8.93
N GLY A 250 -6.68 8.96 8.87
CA GLY A 250 -6.26 8.01 9.89
C GLY A 250 -6.18 8.63 11.28
N VAL A 251 -5.53 9.79 11.42
CA VAL A 251 -5.45 10.54 12.69
C VAL A 251 -6.84 10.92 13.18
N SER A 252 -7.72 11.36 12.29
CA SER A 252 -9.10 11.74 12.64
C SER A 252 -9.87 10.56 13.24
N ARG A 253 -9.68 9.32 12.77
CA ARG A 253 -10.32 8.13 13.35
C ARG A 253 -9.90 7.88 14.80
N ILE A 254 -8.63 8.17 15.13
CA ILE A 254 -8.12 8.07 16.50
C ILE A 254 -8.69 9.20 17.37
N LEU A 255 -8.68 10.44 16.85
CA LEU A 255 -9.19 11.61 17.56
C LEU A 255 -10.70 11.53 17.80
N ALA A 256 -11.45 10.85 16.94
CA ALA A 256 -12.85 10.55 17.12
C ALA A 256 -13.11 9.36 18.06
N SER A 257 -12.06 8.73 18.62
CA SER A 257 -12.14 7.53 19.46
C SER A 257 -12.87 6.36 18.78
N GLN A 258 -12.79 6.27 17.44
CA GLN A 258 -13.41 5.21 16.64
C GLN A 258 -12.47 4.02 16.46
N HIS A 259 -11.16 4.27 16.42
CA HIS A 259 -10.13 3.28 16.18
C HIS A 259 -8.91 3.51 17.06
N PHE A 260 -8.19 2.43 17.34
CA PHE A 260 -6.89 2.49 17.97
C PHE A 260 -5.79 2.86 16.96
N PRO A 261 -4.62 3.36 17.41
CA PRO A 261 -3.46 3.59 16.54
C PRO A 261 -3.05 2.38 15.71
N SER A 262 -3.08 1.17 16.27
CA SER A 262 -2.76 -0.05 15.55
C SER A 262 -3.78 -0.38 14.45
N ASP A 263 -5.07 -0.11 14.66
CA ASP A 263 -6.12 -0.32 13.65
C ASP A 263 -5.88 0.56 12.42
N VAL A 264 -5.48 1.80 12.66
CA VAL A 264 -5.17 2.78 11.61
C VAL A 264 -3.90 2.39 10.85
N LEU A 265 -2.83 2.06 11.59
CA LEU A 265 -1.55 1.66 11.00
C LEU A 265 -1.69 0.44 10.07
N VAL A 266 -2.39 -0.59 10.57
CA VAL A 266 -2.61 -1.81 9.76
C VAL A 266 -3.56 -1.53 8.60
N GLY A 267 -4.60 -0.73 8.80
CA GLY A 267 -5.48 -0.29 7.71
C GLY A 267 -4.70 0.42 6.60
N GLN A 268 -3.85 1.39 6.96
CA GLN A 268 -2.99 2.09 6.01
C GLN A 268 -2.02 1.15 5.29
N ALA A 269 -1.43 0.18 6.01
CA ALA A 269 -0.55 -0.82 5.40
C ALA A 269 -1.31 -1.67 4.37
N ILE A 270 -2.52 -2.14 4.69
CA ILE A 270 -3.38 -2.89 3.76
C ILE A 270 -3.68 -2.03 2.53
N GLY A 271 -4.15 -0.78 2.71
CA GLY A 271 -4.45 0.13 1.60
C GLY A 271 -3.24 0.40 0.70
N PHE A 272 -2.07 0.68 1.31
CA PHE A 272 -0.83 0.91 0.58
C PHE A 272 -0.38 -0.32 -0.23
N LEU A 273 -0.44 -1.50 0.36
CA LEU A 273 -0.02 -2.74 -0.30
C LEU A 273 -0.98 -3.13 -1.44
N SER A 274 -2.30 -3.03 -1.22
CA SER A 274 -3.31 -3.30 -2.25
C SER A 274 -3.20 -2.28 -3.40
N GLY A 275 -3.07 -0.98 -3.10
CA GLY A 275 -2.85 0.03 -4.13
C GLY A 275 -1.55 -0.18 -4.91
N SER A 276 -0.49 -0.64 -4.24
CA SER A 276 0.78 -1.00 -4.90
C SER A 276 0.62 -2.24 -5.77
N TYR A 277 -0.16 -3.22 -5.33
CA TYR A 277 -0.45 -4.43 -6.10
C TYR A 277 -1.19 -4.08 -7.40
N VAL A 278 -2.29 -3.34 -7.29
CA VAL A 278 -3.09 -2.90 -8.45
C VAL A 278 -2.26 -2.10 -9.44
N LEU A 279 -1.50 -1.10 -8.97
CA LEU A 279 -0.57 -0.35 -9.81
C LEU A 279 0.40 -1.26 -10.56
N ASN A 280 0.92 -2.28 -9.88
CA ASN A 280 1.93 -3.17 -10.44
C ASN A 280 1.38 -4.15 -11.47
N HIS A 281 0.14 -4.54 -11.36
CA HIS A 281 -0.46 -5.56 -12.22
C HIS A 281 -1.40 -4.98 -13.28
N ARG A 282 -2.02 -3.81 -13.01
CA ARG A 282 -3.06 -3.22 -13.85
C ARG A 282 -2.69 -1.88 -14.46
N GLY A 283 -1.67 -1.18 -13.96
CA GLY A 283 -1.25 0.14 -14.46
C GLY A 283 -0.66 0.09 -15.86
N LEU A 284 -1.14 0.95 -16.76
CA LEU A 284 -0.68 1.05 -18.15
C LEU A 284 0.35 2.17 -18.34
N TYR A 285 0.19 3.28 -17.59
CA TYR A 285 1.03 4.48 -17.69
C TYR A 285 2.12 4.49 -16.64
N ARG A 286 2.99 3.48 -16.64
CA ARG A 286 4.20 3.55 -15.82
C ARG A 286 5.18 4.47 -16.53
N PRO A 287 5.58 5.62 -15.96
CA PRO A 287 6.79 6.28 -16.39
C PRO A 287 7.91 5.25 -16.16
N GLY A 288 8.65 4.91 -17.19
CA GLY A 288 9.93 4.25 -16.97
C GLY A 288 10.65 5.04 -15.88
N ALA A 289 10.99 4.38 -14.78
CA ALA A 289 11.38 5.01 -13.53
C ALA A 289 12.53 5.99 -13.78
N LYS A 290 12.21 7.26 -14.07
CA LYS A 290 13.21 8.33 -14.02
C LYS A 290 13.61 8.39 -12.55
N LYS A 291 14.83 7.93 -12.27
CA LYS A 291 15.41 7.92 -10.92
C LYS A 291 15.20 9.27 -10.29
N THR A 292 14.32 9.35 -9.30
CA THR A 292 14.11 10.55 -8.48
C THR A 292 15.43 10.88 -7.75
N LEU A 293 15.68 12.13 -7.43
CA LEU A 293 16.88 12.54 -6.66
C LEU A 293 17.07 11.68 -5.40
N THR A 294 15.98 11.36 -4.71
CA THR A 294 15.98 10.48 -3.53
C THR A 294 16.39 9.03 -3.86
N SER A 295 15.95 8.49 -4.98
CA SER A 295 16.35 7.14 -5.39
C SER A 295 17.80 7.11 -5.83
N LYS A 296 18.29 8.18 -6.51
CA LYS A 296 19.71 8.33 -6.84
C LYS A 296 20.59 8.46 -5.59
N LEU A 297 20.08 9.13 -4.54
CA LEU A 297 20.80 9.26 -3.27
C LEU A 297 20.86 7.92 -2.52
N ILE A 298 19.79 7.14 -2.53
CA ILE A 298 19.74 5.81 -1.91
C ILE A 298 20.62 4.83 -2.69
N ASP A 299 20.60 4.88 -4.02
CA ASP A 299 21.49 4.09 -4.90
C ASP A 299 22.97 4.42 -4.69
N SER A 300 23.26 5.65 -4.25
CA SER A 300 24.64 6.07 -3.99
C SER A 300 25.18 5.63 -2.62
N VAL A 301 24.33 5.04 -1.77
CA VAL A 301 24.76 4.48 -0.48
C VAL A 301 25.12 3.02 -0.65
N ASN A 302 26.42 2.76 -0.73
CA ASN A 302 26.94 1.39 -0.78
C ASN A 302 27.38 0.94 0.62
N PRO A 303 26.87 -0.18 1.15
CA PRO A 303 27.37 -0.72 2.41
C PRO A 303 28.79 -1.23 2.20
N ILE A 304 29.71 -0.78 3.03
CA ILE A 304 31.07 -1.29 3.09
C ILE A 304 31.15 -2.25 4.27
N THR A 305 31.40 -3.52 3.98
CA THR A 305 31.70 -4.51 5.00
C THR A 305 33.14 -4.97 4.78
N ASP A 306 34.03 -4.68 5.72
CA ASP A 306 35.37 -5.24 5.72
C ASP A 306 35.42 -6.44 6.69
N PRO A 307 35.52 -7.68 6.18
CA PRO A 307 35.53 -8.88 7.01
C PRO A 307 36.75 -8.98 7.92
N GLN A 308 37.85 -8.29 7.59
CA GLN A 308 39.12 -8.37 8.36
C GLN A 308 39.13 -7.39 9.51
N SER A 309 38.55 -6.21 9.37
CA SER A 309 38.52 -5.18 10.41
C SER A 309 37.24 -5.17 11.26
N ARG A 310 36.23 -5.99 10.93
CA ARG A 310 34.88 -5.98 11.54
C ARG A 310 34.20 -4.60 11.51
N THR A 311 34.62 -3.73 10.61
CA THR A 311 33.99 -2.43 10.43
C THR A 311 32.85 -2.51 9.45
N VAL A 312 31.71 -1.95 9.84
CA VAL A 312 30.52 -1.75 8.98
C VAL A 312 30.42 -0.25 8.73
N GLY A 313 30.46 0.14 7.46
CA GLY A 313 30.34 1.53 7.04
C GLY A 313 29.42 1.66 5.83
N ALA A 314 29.13 2.89 5.44
CA ALA A 314 28.44 3.18 4.19
C ALA A 314 29.21 4.26 3.43
N SER A 315 29.44 4.07 2.12
CA SER A 315 29.93 5.13 1.23
C SER A 315 28.78 5.75 0.46
N ILE A 316 28.85 7.06 0.28
CA ILE A 316 27.87 7.81 -0.53
C ILE A 316 28.62 8.36 -1.74
N GLU A 317 28.25 7.88 -2.93
CA GLU A 317 28.75 8.45 -4.19
C GLU A 317 27.80 9.56 -4.65
N ILE A 318 28.23 10.81 -4.58
CA ILE A 318 27.47 11.95 -5.09
C ILE A 318 27.95 12.23 -6.52
N PRO A 319 27.16 11.93 -7.58
CA PRO A 319 27.54 12.30 -8.93
C PRO A 319 27.44 13.81 -9.06
N LEU A 320 28.56 14.48 -9.03
CA LEU A 320 28.68 15.88 -9.42
C LEU A 320 28.55 15.94 -10.93
N GLY A 321 27.33 16.25 -11.43
CA GLY A 321 27.05 16.41 -12.86
C GLY A 321 27.93 17.49 -13.46
N ARG A 322 28.57 17.15 -14.60
CA ARG A 322 29.12 18.14 -15.52
C ARG A 322 28.04 18.71 -16.42
#